data_27de408e5ca0a5ca8e76df436748b5bc
#
_entry.id   27de408e5ca0a5ca8e76df436748b5bc
#
_cell.length_a   1.000
_cell.length_b   1.000
_cell.length_c   1.000
_cell.angle_alpha   90.00
_cell.angle_beta   90.00
_cell.angle_gamma   90.00
#
_symmetry.space_group_name_H-M   'P 1'
#
loop_
_entity.id
_entity.type
_entity.pdbx_description
1 polymer ?
#
loop_
_entity_poly.entity_id
_entity_poly.type
_entity_poly.pdbx_seq_one_letter_code
_entity_poly.pdbx_strand_id
1 'polypeptide(L)'
;MNKLQPHAFGIAVGVVWAVGIFFAGIFAMFGWGNTFVATMASFYLGYGASIVGALVGALWAVVDGFCAGYVIAWIYNRVAK
;
A
#
# COMPACT_ATOMS: atom_id res chain seq x y z
N MET A 1 -16.63 -6.68 -22.93
CA MET A 1 -15.49 -6.24 -22.09
C MET A 1 -15.85 -6.33 -20.62
N ASN A 2 -15.06 -7.05 -19.87
CA ASN A 2 -15.30 -7.17 -18.44
C ASN A 2 -14.82 -5.93 -17.72
N LYS A 3 -15.64 -5.45 -16.81
CA LYS A 3 -15.26 -4.33 -15.99
C LYS A 3 -14.62 -4.81 -14.68
N LEU A 4 -13.80 -3.98 -14.08
CA LEU A 4 -13.27 -4.25 -12.78
C LEU A 4 -14.31 -3.92 -11.72
N GLN A 5 -14.34 -4.73 -10.67
CA GLN A 5 -15.13 -4.41 -9.50
C GLN A 5 -14.28 -3.51 -8.61
N PRO A 6 -14.63 -2.22 -8.44
CA PRO A 6 -13.76 -1.29 -7.71
C PRO A 6 -13.46 -1.76 -6.28
N HIS A 7 -14.44 -2.34 -5.63
CA HIS A 7 -14.30 -2.86 -4.27
C HIS A 7 -13.25 -3.96 -4.21
N ALA A 8 -13.41 -4.98 -5.06
CA ALA A 8 -12.50 -6.12 -5.07
C ALA A 8 -11.11 -5.71 -5.51
N PHE A 9 -11.04 -4.86 -6.52
CA PHE A 9 -9.75 -4.39 -7.02
C PHE A 9 -9.03 -3.55 -5.97
N GLY A 10 -9.77 -2.69 -5.26
CA GLY A 10 -9.19 -1.89 -4.19
C GLY A 10 -8.65 -2.74 -3.06
N ILE A 11 -9.37 -3.79 -2.67
CA ILE A 11 -8.89 -4.71 -1.65
C ILE A 11 -7.61 -5.39 -2.10
N ALA A 12 -7.58 -5.86 -3.35
CA ALA A 12 -6.39 -6.54 -3.87
C ALA A 12 -5.18 -5.63 -3.88
N VAL A 13 -5.32 -4.40 -4.36
CA VAL A 13 -4.23 -3.42 -4.38
C VAL A 13 -3.78 -3.10 -2.96
N GLY A 14 -4.73 -2.91 -2.06
CA GLY A 14 -4.43 -2.61 -0.66
C GLY A 14 -3.64 -3.72 0.01
N VAL A 15 -4.04 -4.97 -0.21
CA VAL A 15 -3.35 -6.11 0.38
C VAL A 15 -1.93 -6.22 -0.15
N VAL A 16 -1.75 -6.12 -1.46
CA VAL A 16 -0.42 -6.23 -2.07
C VAL A 16 0.48 -5.10 -1.57
N TRP A 17 -0.03 -3.88 -1.56
CA TRP A 17 0.72 -2.73 -1.10
C TRP A 17 1.09 -2.86 0.38
N ALA A 18 0.14 -3.31 1.21
CA ALA A 18 0.39 -3.49 2.63
C ALA A 18 1.46 -4.53 2.91
N VAL A 19 1.44 -5.64 2.17
CA VAL A 19 2.47 -6.68 2.32
C VAL A 19 3.83 -6.11 1.96
N GLY A 20 3.92 -5.35 0.86
CA GLY A 20 5.17 -4.73 0.45
C GLY A 20 5.69 -3.74 1.48
N ILE A 21 4.82 -2.87 2.00
CA ILE A 21 5.19 -1.87 3.01
C ILE A 21 5.63 -2.55 4.31
N PHE A 22 4.94 -3.61 4.71
CA PHE A 22 5.32 -4.35 5.91
C PHE A 22 6.72 -4.94 5.79
N PHE A 23 6.97 -5.67 4.70
CA PHE A 23 8.28 -6.29 4.52
C PHE A 23 9.39 -5.28 4.33
N ALA A 24 9.13 -4.15 3.67
CA ALA A 24 10.12 -3.09 3.55
C ALA A 24 10.55 -2.57 4.93
N GLY A 25 9.59 -2.42 5.86
CA GLY A 25 9.90 -2.02 7.23
C GLY A 25 10.76 -3.05 7.94
N ILE A 26 10.45 -4.34 7.75
CA ILE A 26 11.25 -5.41 8.35
C ILE A 26 12.66 -5.43 7.77
N PHE A 27 12.81 -5.31 6.44
CA PHE A 27 14.13 -5.30 5.82
C PHE A 27 14.97 -4.11 6.25
N ALA A 28 14.34 -2.97 6.50
CA ALA A 28 15.03 -1.77 6.98
C ALA A 28 15.67 -1.99 8.36
N MET A 29 15.11 -2.91 9.16
CA MET A 29 15.72 -3.27 10.44
C MET A 29 17.12 -3.86 10.24
N PHE A 30 17.38 -4.42 9.08
CA PHE A 30 18.67 -5.01 8.73
C PHE A 30 19.50 -4.10 7.82
N GLY A 31 19.10 -2.86 7.68
CA GLY A 31 19.85 -1.87 6.91
C GLY A 31 19.56 -1.84 5.42
N TRP A 32 18.51 -2.51 4.98
CA TRP A 32 18.15 -2.57 3.55
C TRP A 32 16.92 -1.73 3.28
N GLY A 33 17.04 -0.81 2.31
CA GLY A 33 15.90 -0.01 1.89
C GLY A 33 15.52 1.10 2.86
N ASN A 34 16.44 1.57 3.67
CA ASN A 34 16.15 2.58 4.71
C ASN A 34 15.64 3.89 4.12
N THR A 35 16.16 4.30 2.96
CA THR A 35 15.73 5.54 2.33
C THR A 35 14.26 5.44 1.90
N PHE A 36 13.85 4.28 1.36
CA PHE A 36 12.45 4.07 1.00
C PHE A 36 11.56 4.19 2.24
N VAL A 37 11.93 3.50 3.32
CA VAL A 37 11.13 3.52 4.55
C VAL A 37 11.06 4.93 5.12
N ALA A 38 12.18 5.66 5.14
CA ALA A 38 12.20 7.04 5.63
C ALA A 38 11.29 7.93 4.80
N THR A 39 11.31 7.76 3.48
CA THR A 39 10.47 8.54 2.59
C THR A 39 8.99 8.25 2.84
N MET A 40 8.65 6.97 2.93
CA MET A 40 7.25 6.59 3.17
C MET A 40 6.78 6.99 4.57
N ALA A 41 7.69 7.02 5.55
CA ALA A 41 7.35 7.45 6.89
C ALA A 41 6.93 8.91 6.96
N SER A 42 7.31 9.71 5.97
CA SER A 42 6.86 11.10 5.90
C SER A 42 5.37 11.20 5.58
N PHE A 43 4.79 10.17 4.97
CA PHE A 43 3.35 10.10 4.67
C PHE A 43 2.63 9.22 5.70
N TYR A 44 3.24 8.09 6.04
CA TYR A 44 2.62 7.07 6.90
C TYR A 44 3.15 7.26 8.32
N LEU A 45 2.50 8.12 9.07
CA LEU A 45 2.93 8.45 10.42
C LEU A 45 3.01 7.19 11.29
N GLY A 46 4.16 7.00 11.91
CA GLY A 46 4.41 5.82 12.74
C GLY A 46 5.07 4.67 12.02
N TYR A 47 5.23 4.75 10.70
CA TYR A 47 5.94 3.74 9.93
C TYR A 47 7.45 3.86 10.23
N GLY A 48 8.11 2.75 10.34
CA GLY A 48 9.55 2.77 10.61
C GLY A 48 10.15 1.38 10.61
N ALA A 49 11.46 1.34 10.83
CA ALA A 49 12.25 0.10 10.81
C ALA A 49 12.10 -0.64 12.15
N SER A 50 10.92 -1.16 12.40
CA SER A 50 10.63 -1.96 13.58
C SER A 50 9.39 -2.82 13.26
N ILE A 51 9.14 -3.84 14.09
CA ILE A 51 7.96 -4.68 13.89
C ILE A 51 6.69 -3.84 14.06
N VAL A 52 6.61 -3.04 15.11
CA VAL A 52 5.45 -2.19 15.37
C VAL A 52 5.31 -1.15 14.25
N GLY A 53 6.42 -0.52 13.87
CA GLY A 53 6.41 0.47 12.79
C GLY A 53 5.98 -0.14 11.46
N ALA A 54 6.43 -1.37 11.17
CA ALA A 54 6.04 -2.07 9.95
C ALA A 54 4.54 -2.36 9.94
N LEU A 55 3.97 -2.73 11.09
CA LEU A 55 2.53 -2.97 11.20
C LEU A 55 1.73 -1.69 11.02
N VAL A 56 2.19 -0.59 11.62
CA VAL A 56 1.53 0.71 11.46
C VAL A 56 1.54 1.12 9.99
N GLY A 57 2.68 0.96 9.33
CA GLY A 57 2.78 1.27 7.91
C GLY A 57 1.85 0.42 7.06
N ALA A 58 1.72 -0.88 7.40
CA ALA A 58 0.83 -1.78 6.68
C ALA A 58 -0.64 -1.33 6.80
N LEU A 59 -1.05 -0.84 7.96
CA LEU A 59 -2.40 -0.32 8.14
C LEU A 59 -2.66 0.90 7.25
N TRP A 60 -1.70 1.83 7.19
CA TRP A 60 -1.78 2.96 6.27
C TRP A 60 -1.88 2.49 4.83
N ALA A 61 -1.05 1.50 4.49
CA ALA A 61 -0.95 0.99 3.12
C ALA A 61 -2.24 0.31 2.65
N VAL A 62 -2.92 -0.42 3.55
CA VAL A 62 -4.21 -1.03 3.21
C VAL A 62 -5.22 0.04 2.80
N VAL A 63 -5.33 1.09 3.61
CA VAL A 63 -6.29 2.18 3.34
C VAL A 63 -5.90 2.92 2.07
N ASP A 64 -4.63 3.28 1.96
CA ASP A 64 -4.13 4.01 0.80
C ASP A 64 -4.26 3.19 -0.48
N GLY A 65 -3.83 1.94 -0.42
CA GLY A 65 -3.92 1.04 -1.57
C GLY A 65 -5.37 0.75 -1.97
N PHE A 66 -6.25 0.60 -0.99
CA PHE A 66 -7.67 0.42 -1.29
C PHE A 66 -8.22 1.63 -2.04
N CYS A 67 -7.95 2.82 -1.54
CA CYS A 67 -8.43 4.05 -2.17
C CYS A 67 -7.87 4.19 -3.59
N ALA A 68 -6.57 3.95 -3.76
CA ALA A 68 -5.94 4.04 -5.07
C ALA A 68 -6.53 3.01 -6.03
N GLY A 69 -6.66 1.77 -5.59
CA GLY A 69 -7.20 0.69 -6.41
C GLY A 69 -8.65 0.94 -6.80
N TYR A 70 -9.45 1.44 -5.86
CA TYR A 70 -10.84 1.77 -6.13
C TYR A 70 -10.92 2.84 -7.22
N VAL A 71 -10.14 3.90 -7.09
CA VAL A 71 -10.13 5.00 -8.06
C VAL A 71 -9.64 4.50 -9.42
N ILE A 72 -8.59 3.68 -9.43
CA ILE A 72 -8.06 3.12 -10.68
C ILE A 72 -9.14 2.30 -11.38
N ALA A 73 -9.83 1.43 -10.66
CA ALA A 73 -10.89 0.61 -11.25
C ALA A 73 -12.05 1.47 -11.76
N TRP A 74 -12.40 2.50 -11.00
CA TRP A 74 -13.46 3.42 -11.38
C TRP A 74 -13.12 4.12 -12.71
N ILE A 75 -11.88 4.64 -12.80
CA ILE A 75 -11.43 5.30 -14.03
C ILE A 75 -11.37 4.30 -15.17
N TYR A 76 -10.83 3.11 -14.92
CA TYR A 76 -10.72 2.06 -15.93
C TYR A 76 -12.11 1.76 -16.52
N ASN A 77 -13.11 1.62 -15.65
CA ASN A 77 -14.46 1.28 -16.08
C ASN A 77 -15.11 2.40 -16.90
N ARG A 78 -14.69 3.64 -16.65
CA ARG A 78 -15.19 4.78 -17.43
C ARG A 78 -14.56 4.85 -18.81
N VAL A 79 -13.31 4.44 -18.91
CA VAL A 79 -12.55 4.51 -20.16
C VAL A 79 -12.77 3.25 -21.02
N ALA A 80 -12.87 2.09 -20.38
CA ALA A 80 -13.04 0.81 -21.06
C ALA A 80 -14.42 0.74 -21.74
N LYS A 81 -14.46 0.15 -22.93
CA LYS A 81 -15.69 0.06 -23.71
C LYS A 81 -16.13 -1.36 -23.95
#